data_9705420b973ab95df02620331359e9f9
#
_entry.id   9705420b973ab95df02620331359e9f9
#
_cell.length_a   1.000
_cell.length_b   1.000
_cell.length_c   1.000
_cell.angle_alpha   90.00
_cell.angle_beta   90.00
_cell.angle_gamma   90.00
#
_symmetry.space_group_name_H-M   'P 1'
#
loop_
_entity.id
_entity.type
_entity.pdbx_description
1 polymer ?
#
loop_
_entity_poly.entity_id
_entity_poly.type
_entity_poly.pdbx_seq_one_letter_code
_entity_poly.pdbx_strand_id
1 'polypeptide(L)'
;PGELGVKFSGRKSLFSLSFDPFNVPFFSLIIIGLFFKLNDYIFLNFGNDYKLMFVTGIIFGFSFFITSIYWITNSIFVFDSNLSFLAPFPLIFLPLILGIFYGLMQLLNSFFWSSNVARIFYFSAFWSIFEIFRSTLLTGFPWNLIAYSWSWSINFIQSLSLFGVFGLGLISIFCATGIFAINFKRINIFLSIFSIFILLVLYLFGYNRILNYENIYTSGDKFRLVSTN
;
A
#
# COMPACT_ATOMS: atom_id res chain seq x y z
N PRO A 1 11.79 -14.40 32.44
CA PRO A 1 11.04 -14.13 31.24
C PRO A 1 11.99 -13.50 30.25
N GLY A 2 12.64 -14.37 29.43
CA GLY A 2 13.62 -13.95 28.44
C GLY A 2 12.92 -13.54 27.17
N GLU A 3 13.27 -12.39 26.63
CA GLU A 3 12.91 -11.95 25.30
C GLU A 3 13.47 -12.92 24.26
N LEU A 4 12.64 -13.88 23.80
CA LEU A 4 12.90 -14.63 22.59
C LEU A 4 12.55 -13.75 21.37
N GLY A 5 13.28 -12.64 21.27
CA GLY A 5 13.26 -11.82 20.06
C GLY A 5 14.03 -12.51 18.96
N VAL A 6 13.37 -13.24 18.08
CA VAL A 6 13.95 -13.70 16.82
C VAL A 6 14.27 -12.46 15.99
N LYS A 7 15.52 -11.99 16.08
CA LYS A 7 16.02 -10.93 15.20
C LYS A 7 16.18 -11.50 13.79
N PHE A 8 15.12 -11.43 12.99
CA PHE A 8 15.25 -11.62 11.55
C PHE A 8 16.01 -10.41 10.96
N SER A 9 17.31 -10.56 10.80
CA SER A 9 18.17 -9.66 9.99
C SER A 9 17.99 -9.98 8.50
N GLY A 10 16.75 -10.03 8.01
CA GLY A 10 16.47 -10.12 6.58
C GLY A 10 16.41 -8.72 5.96
N ARG A 11 16.93 -8.55 4.73
CA ARG A 11 16.73 -7.32 3.96
C ARG A 11 15.21 -7.15 3.77
N LYS A 12 14.62 -6.19 4.48
CA LYS A 12 13.19 -5.87 4.39
C LYS A 12 12.91 -5.31 3.01
N SER A 13 11.76 -5.64 2.42
CA SER A 13 11.37 -4.97 1.19
C SER A 13 11.21 -3.48 1.48
N LEU A 14 11.75 -2.65 0.59
CA LEU A 14 11.69 -1.20 0.76
C LEU A 14 10.24 -0.71 0.91
N PHE A 15 9.29 -1.37 0.26
CA PHE A 15 7.88 -0.97 0.32
C PHE A 15 7.26 -1.14 1.72
N SER A 16 7.67 -2.15 2.50
CA SER A 16 7.18 -2.35 3.86
C SER A 16 7.57 -1.24 4.83
N LEU A 17 8.60 -0.44 4.51
CA LEU A 17 9.02 0.71 5.31
C LEU A 17 7.97 1.85 5.32
N SER A 18 7.02 1.84 4.39
CA SER A 18 5.92 2.83 4.36
C SER A 18 4.85 2.58 5.42
N PHE A 19 4.88 1.43 6.07
CA PHE A 19 3.86 0.98 7.02
C PHE A 19 4.44 0.84 8.43
N ASP A 20 3.54 0.69 9.43
CA ASP A 20 3.96 0.47 10.80
C ASP A 20 4.94 -0.72 10.92
N PRO A 21 5.95 -0.64 11.78
CA PRO A 21 6.27 0.45 12.72
C PRO A 21 7.19 1.54 12.15
N PHE A 22 7.53 1.52 10.86
CA PHE A 22 8.55 2.42 10.29
C PHE A 22 7.97 3.75 9.82
N ASN A 23 6.80 3.71 9.15
CA ASN A 23 6.06 4.89 8.66
C ASN A 23 6.92 5.94 7.95
N VAL A 24 7.80 5.51 7.04
CA VAL A 24 8.65 6.44 6.28
C VAL A 24 7.80 7.27 5.32
N PRO A 25 7.75 8.60 5.50
CA PRO A 25 6.90 9.47 4.71
C PRO A 25 7.16 9.34 3.20
N PHE A 26 6.08 9.34 2.41
CA PHE A 26 6.11 9.30 0.94
C PHE A 26 6.80 8.09 0.30
N PHE A 27 7.33 7.16 1.09
CA PHE A 27 8.10 6.04 0.55
C PHE A 27 7.23 5.10 -0.31
N SER A 28 5.95 4.93 0.06
CA SER A 28 4.97 4.20 -0.75
C SER A 28 4.82 4.81 -2.15
N LEU A 29 4.75 6.14 -2.26
CA LEU A 29 4.63 6.82 -3.54
C LEU A 29 5.85 6.56 -4.44
N ILE A 30 7.05 6.57 -3.85
CA ILE A 30 8.30 6.30 -4.58
C ILE A 30 8.29 4.86 -5.11
N ILE A 31 7.97 3.88 -4.26
CA ILE A 31 8.01 2.48 -4.66
C ILE A 31 6.94 2.14 -5.69
N ILE A 32 5.71 2.65 -5.52
CA ILE A 32 4.64 2.48 -6.52
C ILE A 32 5.05 3.13 -7.84
N GLY A 33 5.62 4.34 -7.79
CA GLY A 33 6.09 5.03 -8.98
C GLY A 33 7.23 4.29 -9.69
N LEU A 34 8.17 3.70 -8.95
CA LEU A 34 9.24 2.88 -9.51
C LEU A 34 8.69 1.58 -10.12
N PHE A 35 7.70 0.95 -9.47
CA PHE A 35 7.04 -0.24 -10.01
C PHE A 35 6.27 0.08 -11.29
N PHE A 36 5.60 1.24 -11.36
CA PHE A 36 5.01 1.75 -12.59
C PHE A 36 6.06 1.97 -13.70
N LYS A 37 7.22 2.54 -13.37
CA LYS A 37 8.35 2.69 -14.31
C LYS A 37 8.92 1.35 -14.79
N LEU A 38 8.94 0.34 -13.93
CA LEU A 38 9.35 -1.01 -14.33
C LEU A 38 8.41 -1.55 -15.42
N ASN A 39 7.11 -1.30 -15.31
CA ASN A 39 6.16 -1.70 -16.35
C ASN A 39 6.40 -0.94 -17.67
N ASP A 40 6.70 0.37 -17.61
CA ASP A 40 7.11 1.12 -18.80
C ASP A 40 8.37 0.50 -19.44
N TYR A 41 9.36 0.14 -18.63
CA TYR A 41 10.58 -0.51 -19.11
C TYR A 41 10.31 -1.88 -19.75
N ILE A 42 9.47 -2.71 -19.13
CA ILE A 42 9.09 -4.01 -19.68
C ILE A 42 8.38 -3.81 -21.03
N PHE A 43 7.41 -2.90 -21.09
CA PHE A 43 6.68 -2.62 -22.32
C PHE A 43 7.58 -2.13 -23.47
N LEU A 44 8.55 -1.28 -23.18
CA LEU A 44 9.45 -0.71 -24.20
C LEU A 44 10.45 -1.74 -24.74
N ASN A 45 10.90 -2.69 -23.91
CA ASN A 45 11.94 -3.64 -24.30
C ASN A 45 11.41 -5.02 -24.71
N PHE A 46 10.26 -5.43 -24.18
CA PHE A 46 9.69 -6.77 -24.37
C PHE A 46 8.25 -6.74 -24.91
N GLY A 47 7.69 -5.55 -25.17
CA GLY A 47 6.30 -5.39 -25.55
C GLY A 47 5.33 -5.76 -24.42
N ASN A 48 4.12 -6.18 -24.77
CA ASN A 48 3.13 -6.63 -23.81
C ASN A 48 3.37 -8.08 -23.37
N ASP A 49 4.56 -8.38 -22.83
CA ASP A 49 4.84 -9.70 -22.27
C ASP A 49 4.06 -9.93 -20.97
N TYR A 50 2.89 -10.57 -21.14
CA TYR A 50 1.97 -10.85 -20.03
C TYR A 50 2.58 -11.79 -18.97
N LYS A 51 3.47 -12.72 -19.39
CA LYS A 51 4.13 -13.65 -18.45
C LYS A 51 5.13 -12.91 -17.57
N LEU A 52 5.94 -12.06 -18.19
CA LEU A 52 6.93 -11.27 -17.48
C LEU A 52 6.24 -10.29 -16.51
N MET A 53 5.16 -9.62 -16.93
CA MET A 53 4.41 -8.72 -16.07
C MET A 53 3.73 -9.48 -14.91
N PHE A 54 3.14 -10.65 -15.16
CA PHE A 54 2.56 -11.48 -14.12
C PHE A 54 3.61 -11.89 -13.06
N VAL A 55 4.76 -12.39 -13.49
CA VAL A 55 5.84 -12.81 -12.60
C VAL A 55 6.40 -11.64 -11.78
N THR A 56 6.61 -10.47 -12.42
CA THR A 56 7.08 -9.28 -11.70
C THR A 56 6.06 -8.82 -10.66
N GLY A 57 4.76 -8.94 -10.94
CA GLY A 57 3.70 -8.68 -9.95
C GLY A 57 3.77 -9.62 -8.75
N ILE A 58 3.93 -10.94 -8.98
CA ILE A 58 4.07 -11.93 -7.90
C ILE A 58 5.31 -11.60 -7.06
N ILE A 59 6.47 -11.35 -7.69
CA ILE A 59 7.72 -11.05 -6.99
C ILE A 59 7.57 -9.79 -6.15
N PHE A 60 6.93 -8.75 -6.68
CA PHE A 60 6.66 -7.52 -5.95
C PHE A 60 5.78 -7.79 -4.73
N GLY A 61 4.61 -8.43 -4.92
CA GLY A 61 3.68 -8.73 -3.85
C GLY A 61 4.25 -9.67 -2.79
N PHE A 62 4.92 -10.75 -3.21
CA PHE A 62 5.61 -11.67 -2.31
C PHE A 62 6.65 -10.95 -1.44
N SER A 63 7.54 -10.15 -2.07
CA SER A 63 8.58 -9.39 -1.38
C SER A 63 7.99 -8.39 -0.37
N PHE A 64 6.87 -7.77 -0.73
CA PHE A 64 6.15 -6.86 0.15
C PHE A 64 5.56 -7.60 1.36
N PHE A 65 4.80 -8.67 1.13
CA PHE A 65 4.11 -9.34 2.21
C PHE A 65 5.03 -10.14 3.12
N ILE A 66 6.05 -10.83 2.60
CA ILE A 66 6.99 -11.57 3.46
C ILE A 66 7.70 -10.66 4.47
N THR A 67 7.87 -9.38 4.12
CA THR A 67 8.54 -8.42 5.00
C THR A 67 7.59 -7.62 5.87
N SER A 68 6.32 -7.49 5.48
CA SER A 68 5.34 -6.67 6.21
C SER A 68 4.47 -7.46 7.17
N ILE A 69 4.28 -8.77 6.92
CA ILE A 69 3.40 -9.63 7.75
C ILE A 69 4.14 -10.76 8.47
N TYR A 70 5.48 -10.78 8.47
CA TYR A 70 6.28 -11.82 9.14
C TYR A 70 5.90 -12.01 10.63
N TRP A 71 5.44 -10.94 11.28
CA TRP A 71 5.02 -10.95 12.68
C TRP A 71 3.86 -11.92 12.96
N ILE A 72 3.04 -12.26 11.95
CA ILE A 72 1.95 -13.24 12.08
C ILE A 72 2.51 -14.61 12.50
N THR A 73 3.72 -14.93 12.10
CA THR A 73 4.40 -16.16 12.50
C THR A 73 4.57 -16.26 14.02
N ASN A 74 4.72 -15.12 14.70
CA ASN A 74 4.88 -15.09 16.15
C ASN A 74 3.64 -15.60 16.88
N SER A 75 2.45 -15.48 16.29
CA SER A 75 1.21 -15.97 16.89
C SER A 75 1.23 -17.50 17.12
N ILE A 76 1.93 -18.25 16.26
CA ILE A 76 2.05 -19.70 16.39
C ILE A 76 2.83 -20.06 17.65
N PHE A 77 3.91 -19.35 17.94
CA PHE A 77 4.76 -19.62 19.12
C PHE A 77 4.09 -19.22 20.44
N VAL A 78 3.11 -18.31 20.40
CA VAL A 78 2.32 -17.91 21.58
C VAL A 78 1.32 -19.00 21.97
N PHE A 79 0.74 -19.70 20.99
CA PHE A 79 -0.27 -20.73 21.26
C PHE A 79 0.35 -22.04 21.78
N ASP A 80 1.34 -22.59 21.09
CA ASP A 80 2.03 -23.81 21.50
C ASP A 80 3.38 -23.93 20.78
N SER A 81 4.46 -24.10 21.54
CA SER A 81 5.81 -24.32 21.00
C SER A 81 5.93 -25.59 20.13
N ASN A 82 5.08 -26.60 20.36
CA ASN A 82 5.04 -27.82 19.55
C ASN A 82 4.54 -27.57 18.12
N LEU A 83 3.83 -26.47 17.88
CA LEU A 83 3.33 -26.08 16.55
C LEU A 83 4.34 -25.30 15.72
N SER A 84 5.58 -25.19 16.18
CA SER A 84 6.65 -24.43 15.49
C SER A 84 6.90 -24.93 14.05
N PHE A 85 6.62 -26.21 13.74
CA PHE A 85 6.71 -26.75 12.39
C PHE A 85 5.73 -26.11 11.40
N LEU A 86 4.65 -25.44 11.88
CA LEU A 86 3.70 -24.69 11.06
C LEU A 86 4.19 -23.27 10.71
N ALA A 87 5.25 -22.78 11.35
CA ALA A 87 5.76 -21.42 11.13
C ALA A 87 6.11 -21.09 9.65
N PRO A 88 6.63 -22.00 8.83
CA PRO A 88 6.85 -21.75 7.40
C PRO A 88 5.58 -21.41 6.62
N PHE A 89 4.41 -21.88 7.09
CA PHE A 89 3.14 -21.66 6.39
C PHE A 89 2.77 -20.17 6.33
N PRO A 90 2.56 -19.44 7.44
CA PRO A 90 2.28 -18.01 7.37
C PRO A 90 3.47 -17.20 6.84
N LEU A 91 4.70 -17.68 6.99
CA LEU A 91 5.89 -16.96 6.55
C LEU A 91 6.08 -16.98 5.02
N ILE A 92 5.72 -18.06 4.35
CA ILE A 92 6.00 -18.25 2.91
C ILE A 92 4.70 -18.33 2.10
N PHE A 93 3.77 -19.22 2.49
CA PHE A 93 2.57 -19.46 1.68
C PHE A 93 1.60 -18.28 1.71
N LEU A 94 1.41 -17.63 2.87
CA LEU A 94 0.51 -16.48 2.94
C LEU A 94 1.01 -15.31 2.07
N PRO A 95 2.30 -14.88 2.16
CA PRO A 95 2.85 -13.88 1.22
C PRO A 95 2.74 -14.28 -0.25
N LEU A 96 2.92 -15.58 -0.57
CA LEU A 96 2.80 -16.05 -1.93
C LEU A 96 1.36 -15.93 -2.46
N ILE A 97 0.38 -16.37 -1.67
CA ILE A 97 -1.04 -16.25 -2.00
C ILE A 97 -1.42 -14.77 -2.19
N LEU A 98 -1.00 -13.91 -1.28
CA LEU A 98 -1.25 -12.47 -1.39
C LEU A 98 -0.51 -11.83 -2.57
N GLY A 99 0.67 -12.34 -2.90
CA GLY A 99 1.44 -11.93 -4.08
C GLY A 99 0.74 -12.22 -5.41
N ILE A 100 -0.08 -13.28 -5.46
CA ILE A 100 -0.87 -13.63 -6.66
C ILE A 100 -1.82 -12.49 -7.04
N PHE A 101 -2.40 -11.77 -6.09
CA PHE A 101 -3.26 -10.62 -6.40
C PHE A 101 -2.50 -9.54 -7.19
N TYR A 102 -1.24 -9.27 -6.84
CA TYR A 102 -0.39 -8.35 -7.60
C TYR A 102 0.02 -8.92 -8.96
N GLY A 103 0.24 -10.23 -9.04
CA GLY A 103 0.46 -10.92 -10.31
C GLY A 103 -0.74 -10.78 -11.24
N LEU A 104 -1.95 -11.05 -10.76
CA LEU A 104 -3.18 -10.93 -11.54
C LEU A 104 -3.47 -9.47 -11.94
N MET A 105 -3.22 -8.52 -11.03
CA MET A 105 -3.29 -7.09 -11.36
C MET A 105 -2.35 -6.74 -12.52
N GLN A 106 -1.10 -7.20 -12.48
CA GLN A 106 -0.12 -6.95 -13.53
C GLN A 106 -0.46 -7.66 -14.83
N LEU A 107 -1.02 -8.87 -14.76
CA LEU A 107 -1.55 -9.57 -15.93
C LEU A 107 -2.64 -8.75 -16.61
N LEU A 108 -3.60 -8.20 -15.84
CA LEU A 108 -4.62 -7.30 -16.38
C LEU A 108 -4.00 -6.02 -16.96
N ASN A 109 -3.06 -5.42 -16.27
CA ASN A 109 -2.35 -4.25 -16.78
C ASN A 109 -1.68 -4.52 -18.11
N SER A 110 -1.11 -5.71 -18.34
CA SER A 110 -0.41 -6.04 -19.59
C SER A 110 -1.32 -5.94 -20.83
N PHE A 111 -2.62 -6.26 -20.70
CA PHE A 111 -3.56 -6.14 -21.82
C PHE A 111 -3.92 -4.70 -22.18
N PHE A 112 -3.83 -3.78 -21.22
CA PHE A 112 -4.21 -2.38 -21.39
C PHE A 112 -3.00 -1.44 -21.39
N TRP A 113 -1.76 -1.99 -21.21
CA TRP A 113 -0.57 -1.16 -21.16
C TRP A 113 -0.27 -0.53 -22.52
N SER A 114 0.01 0.74 -22.51
CA SER A 114 0.29 1.51 -23.73
C SER A 114 1.22 2.66 -23.41
N SER A 115 1.79 3.31 -24.42
CA SER A 115 2.57 4.54 -24.25
C SER A 115 1.72 5.77 -23.92
N ASN A 116 0.39 5.63 -23.86
CA ASN A 116 -0.56 6.69 -23.59
C ASN A 116 -0.68 6.99 -22.10
N VAL A 117 -1.25 8.15 -21.78
CA VAL A 117 -1.59 8.57 -20.42
C VAL A 117 -2.59 7.61 -19.76
N ALA A 118 -3.42 6.93 -20.54
CA ALA A 118 -4.42 5.98 -20.07
C ALA A 118 -3.83 4.89 -19.14
N ARG A 119 -2.56 4.48 -19.34
CA ARG A 119 -1.89 3.50 -18.48
C ARG A 119 -1.84 3.91 -17.01
N ILE A 120 -1.79 5.21 -16.69
CA ILE A 120 -1.83 5.74 -15.32
C ILE A 120 -3.17 5.40 -14.68
N PHE A 121 -4.27 5.61 -15.41
CA PHE A 121 -5.62 5.33 -14.93
C PHE A 121 -5.85 3.82 -14.79
N TYR A 122 -5.46 3.02 -15.79
CA TYR A 122 -5.60 1.55 -15.69
C TYR A 122 -4.81 0.97 -14.53
N PHE A 123 -3.55 1.36 -14.37
CA PHE A 123 -2.71 0.89 -13.28
C PHE A 123 -3.33 1.24 -11.92
N SER A 124 -3.77 2.48 -11.74
CA SER A 124 -4.38 2.93 -10.48
C SER A 124 -5.70 2.22 -10.20
N ALA A 125 -6.54 2.08 -11.22
CA ALA A 125 -7.84 1.40 -11.09
C ALA A 125 -7.66 -0.09 -10.77
N PHE A 126 -6.83 -0.82 -11.53
CA PHE A 126 -6.61 -2.25 -11.30
C PHE A 126 -5.97 -2.50 -9.94
N TRP A 127 -4.98 -1.71 -9.53
CA TRP A 127 -4.42 -1.84 -8.19
C TRP A 127 -5.51 -1.71 -7.12
N SER A 128 -6.34 -0.66 -7.18
CA SER A 128 -7.41 -0.45 -6.20
C SER A 128 -8.47 -1.55 -6.22
N ILE A 129 -8.85 -2.04 -7.42
CA ILE A 129 -9.78 -3.17 -7.56
C ILE A 129 -9.20 -4.42 -6.90
N PHE A 130 -7.92 -4.72 -7.12
CA PHE A 130 -7.28 -5.89 -6.51
C PHE A 130 -7.03 -5.72 -5.01
N GLU A 131 -6.86 -4.50 -4.50
CA GLU A 131 -6.88 -4.25 -3.05
C GLU A 131 -8.26 -4.55 -2.44
N ILE A 132 -9.35 -4.14 -3.10
CA ILE A 132 -10.71 -4.47 -2.68
C ILE A 132 -10.93 -5.99 -2.71
N PHE A 133 -10.56 -6.67 -3.78
CA PHE A 133 -10.68 -8.12 -3.88
C PHE A 133 -9.88 -8.83 -2.77
N ARG A 134 -8.65 -8.44 -2.54
CA ARG A 134 -7.81 -9.00 -1.47
C ARG A 134 -8.41 -8.76 -0.07
N SER A 135 -9.06 -7.63 0.13
CA SER A 135 -9.66 -7.29 1.43
C SER A 135 -11.01 -7.95 1.69
N THR A 136 -11.65 -8.54 0.67
CA THR A 136 -12.99 -9.14 0.77
C THR A 136 -13.03 -10.63 0.47
N LEU A 137 -12.17 -11.13 -0.43
CA LEU A 137 -12.10 -12.55 -0.79
C LEU A 137 -11.43 -13.39 0.32
N LEU A 138 -11.79 -14.67 0.38
CA LEU A 138 -11.17 -15.66 1.29
C LEU A 138 -11.16 -15.21 2.77
N THR A 139 -12.29 -14.72 3.28
CA THR A 139 -12.45 -14.10 4.60
C THR A 139 -11.89 -12.69 4.74
N GLY A 140 -11.22 -12.19 3.72
CA GLY A 140 -10.63 -10.86 3.66
C GLY A 140 -9.28 -10.73 4.35
N PHE A 141 -8.37 -9.99 3.73
CA PHE A 141 -7.10 -9.62 4.33
C PHE A 141 -6.78 -8.14 4.06
N PRO A 142 -7.43 -7.21 4.80
CA PRO A 142 -7.32 -5.76 4.55
C PRO A 142 -6.02 -5.14 5.12
N TRP A 143 -5.00 -5.94 5.44
CA TRP A 143 -3.74 -5.45 5.98
C TRP A 143 -2.91 -4.76 4.90
N ASN A 144 -2.19 -3.72 5.31
CA ASN A 144 -1.25 -2.98 4.48
C ASN A 144 -1.87 -2.46 3.16
N LEU A 145 -3.10 -1.92 3.24
CA LEU A 145 -3.68 -1.14 2.14
C LEU A 145 -2.88 0.15 1.96
N ILE A 146 -2.76 0.63 0.73
CA ILE A 146 -1.95 1.82 0.41
C ILE A 146 -2.33 3.03 1.26
N ALA A 147 -3.61 3.21 1.56
CA ALA A 147 -4.07 4.31 2.42
C ALA A 147 -3.43 4.29 3.82
N TYR A 148 -3.06 3.12 4.35
CA TYR A 148 -2.41 3.03 5.67
C TYR A 148 -0.98 3.58 5.68
N SER A 149 -0.34 3.70 4.52
CA SER A 149 0.96 4.35 4.43
C SER A 149 0.96 5.85 4.78
N TRP A 150 -0.23 6.44 4.96
CA TRP A 150 -0.40 7.83 5.43
C TRP A 150 -0.56 7.95 6.96
N SER A 151 -0.48 6.85 7.72
CA SER A 151 -0.65 6.85 9.18
C SER A 151 0.30 7.77 9.93
N TRP A 152 1.45 8.10 9.35
CA TRP A 152 2.40 9.08 9.89
C TRP A 152 1.87 10.51 9.94
N SER A 153 0.81 10.85 9.19
CA SER A 153 0.27 12.22 9.11
C SER A 153 -1.21 12.26 9.41
N ILE A 154 -1.56 12.80 10.57
CA ILE A 154 -2.95 13.00 10.97
C ILE A 154 -3.73 13.85 9.95
N ASN A 155 -3.07 14.79 9.26
CA ASN A 155 -3.71 15.63 8.25
C ASN A 155 -4.13 14.81 7.04
N PHE A 156 -3.27 13.94 6.53
CA PHE A 156 -3.63 13.11 5.37
C PHE A 156 -4.75 12.13 5.69
N ILE A 157 -4.75 11.49 6.86
CA ILE A 157 -5.79 10.53 7.23
C ILE A 157 -7.17 11.18 7.41
N GLN A 158 -7.27 12.50 7.61
CA GLN A 158 -8.57 13.19 7.62
C GLN A 158 -9.33 13.01 6.29
N SER A 159 -8.64 12.85 5.18
CA SER A 159 -9.27 12.62 3.87
C SER A 159 -10.00 11.27 3.75
N LEU A 160 -9.75 10.32 4.68
CA LEU A 160 -10.56 9.11 4.81
C LEU A 160 -12.05 9.40 5.02
N SER A 161 -12.39 10.54 5.64
CA SER A 161 -13.78 10.96 5.82
C SER A 161 -14.50 11.33 4.52
N LEU A 162 -13.76 11.64 3.45
CA LEU A 162 -14.31 11.99 2.15
C LEU A 162 -14.38 10.77 1.21
N PHE A 163 -13.31 9.97 1.19
CA PHE A 163 -13.10 8.96 0.15
C PHE A 163 -13.09 7.53 0.70
N GLY A 164 -13.06 7.35 2.02
CA GLY A 164 -12.80 6.06 2.64
C GLY A 164 -11.37 5.55 2.35
N VAL A 165 -11.06 4.36 2.86
CA VAL A 165 -9.72 3.78 2.75
C VAL A 165 -9.35 3.45 1.30
N PHE A 166 -10.27 2.88 0.53
CA PHE A 166 -10.00 2.51 -0.86
C PHE A 166 -9.89 3.73 -1.79
N GLY A 167 -10.70 4.76 -1.54
CA GLY A 167 -10.63 5.99 -2.33
C GLY A 167 -9.33 6.76 -2.07
N LEU A 168 -8.86 6.85 -0.82
CA LEU A 168 -7.56 7.43 -0.51
C LEU A 168 -6.43 6.60 -1.12
N GLY A 169 -6.53 5.26 -1.11
CA GLY A 169 -5.60 4.36 -1.78
C GLY A 169 -5.51 4.64 -3.28
N LEU A 170 -6.66 4.69 -3.97
CA LEU A 170 -6.73 5.00 -5.40
C LEU A 170 -6.06 6.35 -5.74
N ILE A 171 -6.38 7.40 -4.98
CA ILE A 171 -5.79 8.73 -5.18
C ILE A 171 -4.27 8.68 -4.96
N SER A 172 -3.81 7.96 -3.94
CA SER A 172 -2.38 7.82 -3.65
C SER A 172 -1.62 7.12 -4.79
N ILE A 173 -2.18 6.04 -5.33
CA ILE A 173 -1.60 5.32 -6.46
C ILE A 173 -1.60 6.18 -7.72
N PHE A 174 -2.70 6.89 -7.99
CA PHE A 174 -2.79 7.84 -9.11
C PHE A 174 -1.74 8.94 -8.98
N CYS A 175 -1.57 9.52 -7.80
CA CYS A 175 -0.55 10.55 -7.56
C CYS A 175 0.87 9.99 -7.73
N ALA A 176 1.15 8.80 -7.20
CA ALA A 176 2.45 8.14 -7.37
C ALA A 176 2.78 7.93 -8.85
N THR A 177 1.86 7.33 -9.60
CA THR A 177 2.04 7.06 -11.03
C THR A 177 2.12 8.35 -11.87
N GLY A 178 1.30 9.36 -11.54
CA GLY A 178 1.31 10.66 -12.19
C GLY A 178 2.64 11.40 -12.00
N ILE A 179 3.20 11.39 -10.79
CA ILE A 179 4.51 11.99 -10.49
C ILE A 179 5.62 11.28 -11.27
N PHE A 180 5.60 9.96 -11.34
CA PHE A 180 6.63 9.17 -12.01
C PHE A 180 6.41 9.01 -13.52
N ALA A 181 5.27 9.42 -14.08
CA ALA A 181 5.01 9.37 -15.53
C ALA A 181 5.82 10.38 -16.35
N ILE A 182 6.68 11.21 -15.72
CA ILE A 182 7.45 12.24 -16.38
C ILE A 182 8.32 11.65 -17.51
N ASN A 183 8.07 12.09 -18.75
CA ASN A 183 8.85 11.79 -19.94
C ASN A 183 8.93 12.97 -20.89
N PHE A 184 9.05 14.20 -20.39
CA PHE A 184 9.16 15.47 -21.12
C PHE A 184 7.98 15.80 -22.06
N LYS A 185 6.94 14.98 -22.17
CA LYS A 185 5.71 15.36 -22.86
C LYS A 185 4.89 16.30 -21.98
N ARG A 186 4.35 17.37 -22.55
CA ARG A 186 3.57 18.40 -21.81
C ARG A 186 2.47 17.80 -20.93
N ILE A 187 1.74 16.80 -21.44
CA ILE A 187 0.66 16.15 -20.69
C ILE A 187 1.16 15.44 -19.42
N ASN A 188 2.34 14.81 -19.48
CA ASN A 188 2.88 14.12 -18.32
C ASN A 188 3.41 15.08 -17.25
N ILE A 189 3.99 16.20 -17.69
CA ILE A 189 4.37 17.28 -16.77
C ILE A 189 3.13 17.85 -16.08
N PHE A 190 2.05 18.10 -16.84
CA PHE A 190 0.78 18.54 -16.27
C PHE A 190 0.25 17.55 -15.22
N LEU A 191 0.24 16.25 -15.53
CA LEU A 191 -0.23 15.22 -14.59
C LEU A 191 0.63 15.14 -13.33
N SER A 192 1.94 15.33 -13.45
CA SER A 192 2.83 15.33 -12.28
C SER A 192 2.55 16.52 -11.37
N ILE A 193 2.38 17.73 -11.95
CA ILE A 193 2.01 18.93 -11.19
C ILE A 193 0.63 18.76 -10.57
N PHE A 194 -0.33 18.22 -11.32
CA PHE A 194 -1.69 17.96 -10.84
C PHE A 194 -1.71 16.95 -9.68
N SER A 195 -0.89 15.90 -9.75
CA SER A 195 -0.74 14.92 -8.67
C SER A 195 -0.19 15.55 -7.38
N ILE A 196 0.82 16.40 -7.50
CA ILE A 196 1.37 17.14 -6.35
C ILE A 196 0.31 18.11 -5.78
N PHE A 197 -0.44 18.76 -6.66
CA PHE A 197 -1.53 19.64 -6.23
C PHE A 197 -2.63 18.88 -5.47
N ILE A 198 -3.03 17.68 -5.92
CA ILE A 198 -3.98 16.83 -5.19
C ILE A 198 -3.45 16.54 -3.78
N LEU A 199 -2.20 16.10 -3.66
CA LEU A 199 -1.62 15.80 -2.34
C LEU A 199 -1.62 17.02 -1.42
N LEU A 200 -1.31 18.20 -1.96
CA LEU A 200 -1.36 19.45 -1.20
C LEU A 200 -2.79 19.76 -0.73
N VAL A 201 -3.78 19.61 -1.61
CA VAL A 201 -5.20 19.83 -1.26
C VAL A 201 -5.66 18.89 -0.17
N LEU A 202 -5.31 17.60 -0.24
CA LEU A 202 -5.65 16.61 0.81
C LEU A 202 -5.03 16.99 2.17
N TYR A 203 -3.78 17.41 2.17
CA TYR A 203 -3.09 17.86 3.38
C TYR A 203 -3.77 19.11 3.98
N LEU A 204 -4.03 20.13 3.15
CA LEU A 204 -4.68 21.38 3.60
C LEU A 204 -6.11 21.14 4.07
N PHE A 205 -6.85 20.25 3.42
CA PHE A 205 -8.19 19.85 3.88
C PHE A 205 -8.12 19.28 5.32
N GLY A 206 -7.21 18.34 5.56
CA GLY A 206 -7.08 17.76 6.89
C GLY A 206 -6.59 18.74 7.94
N TYR A 207 -5.65 19.60 7.58
CA TYR A 207 -5.17 20.66 8.45
C TYR A 207 -6.31 21.60 8.89
N ASN A 208 -7.09 22.11 7.93
CA ASN A 208 -8.24 22.97 8.23
C ASN A 208 -9.31 22.27 9.06
N ARG A 209 -9.54 20.98 8.79
CA ARG A 209 -10.52 20.19 9.55
C ARG A 209 -10.12 20.05 11.02
N ILE A 210 -8.85 19.79 11.30
CA ILE A 210 -8.35 19.66 12.67
C ILE A 210 -8.44 21.00 13.39
N LEU A 211 -8.01 22.09 12.78
CA LEU A 211 -8.10 23.43 13.37
C LEU A 211 -9.53 23.82 13.76
N ASN A 212 -10.50 23.50 12.91
CA ASN A 212 -11.90 23.79 13.19
C ASN A 212 -12.49 22.90 14.27
N TYR A 213 -11.97 21.68 14.44
CA TYR A 213 -12.44 20.72 15.44
C TYR A 213 -11.93 21.05 16.85
N GLU A 214 -10.71 21.53 16.99
CA GLU A 214 -10.12 21.90 18.28
C GLU A 214 -10.90 23.02 19.01
N ASN A 215 -11.72 23.78 18.28
CA ASN A 215 -12.57 24.82 18.81
C ASN A 215 -13.95 24.34 19.30
N ILE A 216 -14.28 23.06 19.14
CA ILE A 216 -15.57 22.50 19.58
C ILE A 216 -15.36 21.74 20.89
N TYR A 217 -15.26 22.48 22.00
CA TYR A 217 -15.39 21.90 23.33
C TYR A 217 -16.85 21.56 23.61
N THR A 218 -17.21 20.31 23.52
CA THR A 218 -18.49 19.83 24.04
C THR A 218 -18.38 19.72 25.56
N SER A 219 -19.17 20.51 26.31
CA SER A 219 -19.43 20.28 27.71
C SER A 219 -20.29 19.03 27.85
N GLY A 220 -19.66 17.86 27.88
CA GLY A 220 -20.32 16.59 28.04
C GLY A 220 -19.91 15.87 29.31
N ASP A 221 -20.66 14.83 29.68
CA ASP A 221 -20.36 14.01 30.85
C ASP A 221 -18.97 13.39 30.78
N LYS A 222 -18.24 13.43 31.88
CA LYS A 222 -16.91 12.87 32.00
C LYS A 222 -17.01 11.37 32.25
N PHE A 223 -16.67 10.55 31.30
CA PHE A 223 -16.55 9.10 31.47
C PHE A 223 -15.09 8.72 31.81
N ARG A 224 -14.91 7.92 32.85
CA ARG A 224 -13.62 7.34 33.20
C ARG A 224 -13.60 5.86 32.78
N LEU A 225 -12.81 5.52 31.77
CA LEU A 225 -12.54 4.13 31.43
C LEU A 225 -11.49 3.59 32.41
N VAL A 226 -11.84 2.58 33.18
CA VAL A 226 -10.91 1.87 34.07
C VAL A 226 -10.61 0.52 33.43
N SER A 227 -9.35 0.32 33.03
CA SER A 227 -8.85 -1.00 32.65
C SER A 227 -8.50 -1.76 33.92
N THR A 228 -9.17 -2.87 34.17
CA THR A 228 -8.73 -3.84 35.18
C THR A 228 -7.69 -4.72 34.56
N ASN A 229 -6.45 -4.69 35.08
CA ASN A 229 -5.39 -5.65 34.75
C ASN A 229 -5.75 -7.04 35.27
#